data_5055661d10a374bf6f6ab368a20832da
#
_entry.id   5055661d10a374bf6f6ab368a20832da
#
_cell.length_a   1.000
_cell.length_b   1.000
_cell.length_c   1.000
_cell.angle_alpha   90.00
_cell.angle_beta   90.00
_cell.angle_gamma   90.00
#
_symmetry.space_group_name_H-M   'P 1'
#
loop_
_entity.id
_entity.type
_entity.pdbx_description
1 polymer ?
#
loop_
_entity_poly.entity_id
_entity_poly.type
_entity_poly.pdbx_seq_one_letter_code
_entity_poly.pdbx_strand_id
1 'polypeptide(L)'
;MHDVIAQGGRVAVAAASVLIGAIGAGPTAQAVPVAPGQLVSHTAQPAGWGEWSRAAVVEYRTEGATRGITNAAGLLLLPDSPAPDGGYPVVAWDHGTSGLGPRCGLTTDKARHERPLLQAFLDRGWAVVAPDYLGLSPGSDTVHPYLHTRTEATATIDLVRAARAAEPSLAPTWAVVGGSQGGHAALGTGNLADDYAPELDFRGTVALAPESNYEQILTRLDPTIPNLPVVDRLVGPFAGMLAGLRATRPDLDVNGLLSARGREVVDAIATSCVDDFDRAVGGASIGALLAKPVAADGIGEALRDYMVVPTVGYRQPVLIAHGAADTVVPLPLTFALLAQMRSAGTQVEFAQYPGGHEQVGVESQERVLAFVDGLLSA
;
A
#
# COMPACT_ATOMS: atom_id res chain seq x y z
N MET A 1 -47.17 -97.59 -17.02
CA MET A 1 -48.35 -97.56 -16.11
C MET A 1 -48.33 -96.23 -15.35
N HIS A 2 -49.36 -95.50 -15.58
CA HIS A 2 -49.87 -94.32 -14.91
C HIS A 2 -49.18 -92.93 -15.09
N ASP A 3 -49.94 -92.20 -15.88
CA ASP A 3 -49.97 -90.74 -16.04
C ASP A 3 -50.17 -90.01 -14.71
N VAL A 4 -49.55 -88.84 -14.57
CA VAL A 4 -50.14 -87.75 -13.83
C VAL A 4 -49.75 -86.40 -14.50
N ILE A 5 -50.77 -85.68 -14.80
CA ILE A 5 -50.89 -84.43 -15.51
C ILE A 5 -50.29 -83.30 -14.72
N ALA A 6 -49.45 -82.46 -15.35
CA ALA A 6 -48.92 -81.19 -14.78
C ALA A 6 -49.87 -80.03 -15.15
N GLN A 7 -50.44 -79.38 -14.17
CA GLN A 7 -51.16 -78.11 -14.30
C GLN A 7 -50.14 -76.92 -14.26
N GLY A 8 -50.13 -76.12 -15.34
CA GLY A 8 -49.32 -74.91 -15.45
C GLY A 8 -49.99 -73.77 -14.71
N GLY A 9 -49.28 -73.22 -13.73
CA GLY A 9 -49.59 -71.94 -13.12
C GLY A 9 -48.84 -70.78 -13.81
N ARG A 10 -49.62 -69.90 -14.41
CA ARG A 10 -49.04 -68.64 -14.95
C ARG A 10 -48.80 -67.66 -13.80
N VAL A 11 -47.54 -67.31 -13.55
CA VAL A 11 -47.13 -66.21 -12.66
C VAL A 11 -47.12 -64.96 -13.48
N ALA A 12 -47.95 -63.96 -13.15
CA ALA A 12 -47.96 -62.64 -13.72
C ALA A 12 -46.85 -61.82 -13.02
N VAL A 13 -45.82 -61.42 -13.78
CA VAL A 13 -44.78 -60.46 -13.31
C VAL A 13 -45.33 -59.07 -13.51
N ALA A 14 -45.64 -58.39 -12.43
CA ALA A 14 -45.95 -56.97 -12.45
C ALA A 14 -44.63 -56.14 -12.62
N ALA A 15 -44.49 -55.44 -13.74
CA ALA A 15 -43.41 -54.51 -13.97
C ALA A 15 -43.68 -53.20 -13.18
N ALA A 16 -42.94 -52.99 -12.12
CA ALA A 16 -42.94 -51.72 -11.42
C ALA A 16 -42.06 -50.66 -12.21
N SER A 17 -42.71 -49.71 -12.86
CA SER A 17 -42.04 -48.58 -13.50
C SER A 17 -41.50 -47.59 -12.43
N VAL A 18 -40.20 -47.58 -12.22
CA VAL A 18 -39.55 -46.57 -11.39
C VAL A 18 -39.47 -45.26 -12.20
N LEU A 19 -40.25 -44.27 -11.86
CA LEU A 19 -40.12 -42.91 -12.33
C LEU A 19 -38.86 -42.31 -11.66
N ILE A 20 -37.75 -42.22 -12.40
CA ILE A 20 -36.58 -41.42 -12.03
C ILE A 20 -36.96 -39.96 -12.25
N GLY A 21 -37.34 -39.26 -11.18
CA GLY A 21 -37.52 -37.83 -11.19
C GLY A 21 -36.19 -37.15 -11.56
N ALA A 22 -36.17 -36.40 -12.65
CA ALA A 22 -35.05 -35.53 -13.00
C ALA A 22 -34.90 -34.48 -11.87
N ILE A 23 -33.86 -34.63 -11.06
CA ILE A 23 -33.44 -33.59 -10.14
C ILE A 23 -32.93 -32.43 -11.03
N GLY A 24 -33.75 -31.40 -11.18
CA GLY A 24 -33.35 -30.18 -11.87
C GLY A 24 -32.09 -29.59 -11.20
N ALA A 25 -31.02 -29.52 -11.95
CA ALA A 25 -29.82 -28.77 -11.49
C ALA A 25 -30.26 -27.33 -11.20
N GLY A 26 -30.28 -26.95 -9.93
CA GLY A 26 -30.46 -25.56 -9.51
C GLY A 26 -29.40 -24.69 -10.16
N PRO A 27 -29.65 -23.38 -10.32
CA PRO A 27 -28.68 -22.48 -10.90
C PRO A 27 -27.36 -22.61 -10.12
N THR A 28 -26.31 -23.00 -10.79
CA THR A 28 -24.95 -22.95 -10.23
C THR A 28 -24.66 -21.51 -9.89
N ALA A 29 -24.49 -21.20 -8.59
CA ALA A 29 -24.04 -19.89 -8.15
C ALA A 29 -22.70 -19.62 -8.85
N GLN A 30 -22.70 -18.69 -9.80
CA GLN A 30 -21.46 -18.24 -10.41
C GLN A 30 -20.64 -17.57 -9.32
N ALA A 31 -19.40 -18.04 -9.11
CA ALA A 31 -18.48 -17.39 -8.21
C ALA A 31 -18.28 -15.94 -8.66
N VAL A 32 -18.54 -15.00 -7.77
CA VAL A 32 -18.28 -13.58 -8.04
C VAL A 32 -16.79 -13.45 -8.35
N PRO A 33 -16.40 -12.85 -9.49
CA PRO A 33 -14.98 -12.66 -9.80
C PRO A 33 -14.31 -11.88 -8.68
N VAL A 34 -13.14 -12.33 -8.25
CA VAL A 34 -12.30 -11.60 -7.29
C VAL A 34 -11.74 -10.37 -7.99
N ALA A 35 -11.99 -9.18 -7.44
CA ALA A 35 -11.58 -7.90 -8.04
C ALA A 35 -10.84 -7.02 -7.01
N PRO A 36 -9.94 -6.13 -7.48
CA PRO A 36 -9.35 -5.09 -6.63
C PRO A 36 -10.44 -4.24 -5.97
N GLY A 37 -10.20 -3.81 -4.72
CA GLY A 37 -11.15 -3.05 -3.92
C GLY A 37 -12.30 -3.87 -3.33
N GLN A 38 -12.36 -5.18 -3.58
CA GLN A 38 -13.39 -6.04 -2.98
C GLN A 38 -13.16 -6.18 -1.48
N LEU A 39 -14.20 -5.83 -0.69
CA LEU A 39 -14.22 -6.03 0.75
C LEU A 39 -14.12 -7.53 1.08
N VAL A 40 -13.23 -7.88 1.99
CA VAL A 40 -13.08 -9.25 2.55
C VAL A 40 -13.71 -9.31 3.93
N SER A 41 -13.31 -8.41 4.83
CA SER A 41 -13.88 -8.30 6.16
C SER A 41 -13.86 -6.87 6.68
N HIS A 42 -14.77 -6.57 7.62
CA HIS A 42 -14.83 -5.32 8.37
C HIS A 42 -14.97 -5.66 9.83
N THR A 43 -13.94 -5.35 10.62
CA THR A 43 -13.88 -5.70 12.04
C THR A 43 -13.81 -4.43 12.89
N ALA A 44 -14.94 -4.05 13.48
CA ALA A 44 -15.00 -2.93 14.39
C ALA A 44 -14.04 -3.14 15.58
N GLN A 45 -13.47 -2.05 16.07
CA GLN A 45 -12.59 -2.02 17.23
C GLN A 45 -13.33 -1.41 18.44
N PRO A 46 -14.15 -2.21 19.18
CA PRO A 46 -15.07 -1.67 20.19
C PRO A 46 -14.34 -1.02 21.37
N ALA A 47 -13.07 -1.35 21.60
CA ALA A 47 -12.20 -0.69 22.57
C ALA A 47 -11.49 0.55 22.00
N GLY A 48 -11.81 0.93 20.77
CA GLY A 48 -11.13 1.96 20.00
C GLY A 48 -9.78 1.52 19.44
N TRP A 49 -9.18 2.39 18.64
CA TRP A 49 -7.81 2.24 18.16
C TRP A 49 -6.98 3.38 18.74
N GLY A 50 -6.24 3.10 19.81
CA GLY A 50 -5.66 4.16 20.62
C GLY A 50 -6.76 5.01 21.28
N GLU A 51 -6.80 6.30 20.97
CA GLU A 51 -7.83 7.24 21.44
C GLU A 51 -9.11 7.27 20.58
N TRP A 52 -9.08 6.68 19.37
CA TRP A 52 -10.22 6.75 18.43
C TRP A 52 -11.24 5.66 18.72
N SER A 53 -12.42 6.09 19.17
CA SER A 53 -13.51 5.18 19.58
C SER A 53 -14.22 4.53 18.39
N ARG A 54 -14.21 5.19 17.21
CA ARG A 54 -14.89 4.76 15.99
C ARG A 54 -13.90 4.26 14.95
N ALA A 55 -13.19 3.18 15.29
CA ALA A 55 -12.18 2.56 14.45
C ALA A 55 -12.59 1.16 14.00
N ALA A 56 -12.16 0.77 12.82
CA ALA A 56 -12.28 -0.58 12.28
C ALA A 56 -11.04 -0.99 11.49
N VAL A 57 -10.78 -2.29 11.43
CA VAL A 57 -9.85 -2.90 10.47
C VAL A 57 -10.67 -3.39 9.29
N VAL A 58 -10.26 -3.00 8.09
CA VAL A 58 -10.85 -3.39 6.81
C VAL A 58 -9.85 -4.28 6.08
N GLU A 59 -10.23 -5.54 5.83
CA GLU A 59 -9.48 -6.42 4.94
C GLU A 59 -10.09 -6.38 3.54
N TYR A 60 -9.25 -6.32 2.53
CA TYR A 60 -9.68 -6.12 1.15
C TYR A 60 -8.77 -6.81 0.15
N ARG A 61 -9.22 -6.85 -1.10
CA ARG A 61 -8.46 -7.34 -2.23
C ARG A 61 -7.77 -6.20 -2.95
N THR A 62 -6.51 -6.41 -3.32
CA THR A 62 -5.74 -5.45 -4.12
C THR A 62 -4.80 -6.17 -5.08
N GLU A 63 -4.17 -5.43 -6.00
CA GLU A 63 -3.16 -5.98 -6.90
C GLU A 63 -1.95 -6.52 -6.13
N GLY A 64 -1.54 -7.74 -6.45
CA GLY A 64 -0.34 -8.35 -5.87
C GLY A 64 0.94 -7.80 -6.51
N ALA A 65 2.04 -7.88 -5.76
CA ALA A 65 3.34 -7.34 -6.18
C ALA A 65 3.93 -8.02 -7.43
N THR A 66 3.65 -9.29 -7.66
CA THR A 66 4.13 -10.02 -8.84
C THR A 66 3.09 -10.05 -9.96
N ARG A 67 1.91 -10.54 -9.68
CA ARG A 67 0.70 -10.53 -10.53
C ARG A 67 -0.49 -11.07 -9.73
N GLY A 68 -1.70 -10.81 -10.23
CA GLY A 68 -2.95 -11.31 -9.63
C GLY A 68 -3.44 -10.45 -8.49
N ILE A 69 -4.38 -11.00 -7.73
CA ILE A 69 -5.06 -10.32 -6.63
C ILE A 69 -4.63 -10.97 -5.32
N THR A 70 -4.34 -10.15 -4.32
CA THR A 70 -3.96 -10.58 -2.97
C THR A 70 -4.81 -9.88 -1.90
N ASN A 71 -4.62 -10.27 -0.64
CA ASN A 71 -5.24 -9.59 0.50
C ASN A 71 -4.33 -8.48 1.02
N ALA A 72 -4.94 -7.41 1.46
CA ALA A 72 -4.35 -6.36 2.25
C ALA A 72 -5.31 -5.95 3.37
N ALA A 73 -4.81 -5.19 4.34
CA ALA A 73 -5.64 -4.59 5.37
C ALA A 73 -5.30 -3.10 5.56
N GLY A 74 -6.18 -2.40 6.23
CA GLY A 74 -5.98 -1.02 6.61
C GLY A 74 -6.96 -0.58 7.70
N LEU A 75 -6.72 0.59 8.26
CA LEU A 75 -7.60 1.22 9.23
C LEU A 75 -8.67 2.04 8.54
N LEU A 76 -9.86 2.04 9.13
CA LEU A 76 -10.92 3.02 8.93
C LEU A 76 -11.17 3.72 10.26
N LEU A 77 -11.08 5.04 10.24
CA LEU A 77 -11.39 5.91 11.39
C LEU A 77 -12.53 6.86 11.00
N LEU A 78 -13.54 6.94 11.84
CA LEU A 78 -14.68 7.84 11.63
C LEU A 78 -14.65 8.99 12.63
N PRO A 79 -15.06 10.20 12.22
CA PRO A 79 -15.26 11.32 13.14
C PRO A 79 -16.28 11.00 14.21
N ASP A 80 -16.15 11.60 15.40
CA ASP A 80 -17.17 11.50 16.46
C ASP A 80 -18.45 12.28 16.10
N SER A 81 -18.34 13.32 15.26
CA SER A 81 -19.50 14.06 14.73
C SER A 81 -20.34 13.20 13.79
N PRO A 82 -21.64 13.43 13.66
CA PRO A 82 -22.49 12.77 12.66
C PRO A 82 -22.01 13.07 11.24
N ALA A 83 -22.25 12.11 10.31
CA ALA A 83 -21.98 12.34 8.89
C ALA A 83 -22.80 13.51 8.36
N PRO A 84 -22.21 14.41 7.56
CA PRO A 84 -22.95 15.43 6.85
C PRO A 84 -23.83 14.82 5.76
N ASP A 85 -24.72 15.64 5.20
CA ASP A 85 -25.48 15.27 4.00
C ASP A 85 -24.48 14.91 2.89
N GLY A 86 -24.63 13.73 2.29
CA GLY A 86 -23.69 13.20 1.28
C GLY A 86 -22.60 12.31 1.83
N GLY A 87 -22.46 12.20 3.14
CA GLY A 87 -21.49 11.33 3.83
C GLY A 87 -20.19 12.04 4.22
N TYR A 88 -19.33 11.34 4.96
CA TYR A 88 -18.02 11.85 5.34
C TYR A 88 -17.09 11.88 4.12
N PRO A 89 -16.51 13.03 3.73
CA PRO A 89 -15.38 13.06 2.82
C PRO A 89 -14.23 12.22 3.38
N VAL A 90 -13.44 11.61 2.50
CA VAL A 90 -12.40 10.66 2.91
C VAL A 90 -11.01 11.24 2.68
N VAL A 91 -10.15 11.16 3.68
CA VAL A 91 -8.71 11.33 3.54
C VAL A 91 -8.04 9.96 3.60
N ALA A 92 -7.40 9.55 2.52
CA ALA A 92 -6.51 8.40 2.55
C ALA A 92 -5.16 8.86 3.11
N TRP A 93 -4.72 8.25 4.20
CA TRP A 93 -3.43 8.52 4.82
C TRP A 93 -2.42 7.44 4.46
N ASP A 94 -1.44 7.80 3.65
CA ASP A 94 -0.31 6.95 3.31
C ASP A 94 0.82 7.17 4.33
N HIS A 95 1.06 6.15 5.17
CA HIS A 95 2.02 6.27 6.27
C HIS A 95 3.48 6.17 5.82
N GLY A 96 4.39 6.74 6.61
CA GLY A 96 5.84 6.64 6.41
C GLY A 96 6.37 5.24 6.70
N THR A 97 7.67 5.03 6.46
CA THR A 97 8.35 3.74 6.64
C THR A 97 8.07 3.14 8.01
N SER A 98 7.50 1.94 8.02
CA SER A 98 7.18 1.19 9.23
C SER A 98 7.93 -0.14 9.34
N GLY A 99 8.54 -0.58 8.26
CA GLY A 99 9.28 -1.83 8.15
C GLY A 99 8.85 -2.68 6.96
N LEU A 100 9.26 -3.95 6.95
CA LEU A 100 8.92 -4.89 5.88
C LEU A 100 8.21 -6.15 6.39
N GLY A 101 8.14 -6.34 7.68
CA GLY A 101 7.56 -7.53 8.31
C GLY A 101 6.04 -7.47 8.49
N PRO A 102 5.38 -8.65 8.65
CA PRO A 102 3.92 -8.78 8.68
C PRO A 102 3.28 -8.37 10.00
N ARG A 103 3.76 -7.36 10.68
CA ARG A 103 3.15 -6.71 11.86
C ARG A 103 3.64 -5.29 12.00
N CYS A 104 4.19 -4.74 10.93
CA CYS A 104 4.69 -3.37 10.95
C CYS A 104 3.67 -2.34 10.42
N GLY A 105 2.49 -2.79 10.00
CA GLY A 105 1.41 -1.92 9.51
C GLY A 105 0.65 -1.21 10.63
N LEU A 106 -0.11 -0.20 10.25
CA LEU A 106 -0.92 0.63 11.15
C LEU A 106 -2.01 -0.17 11.88
N THR A 107 -2.51 -1.27 11.30
CA THR A 107 -3.50 -2.12 11.95
C THR A 107 -2.96 -2.85 13.18
N THR A 108 -1.65 -2.87 13.40
CA THR A 108 -1.00 -3.48 14.57
C THR A 108 -0.27 -2.49 15.46
N ASP A 109 0.31 -1.43 14.90
CA ASP A 109 1.06 -0.42 15.65
C ASP A 109 0.18 0.78 16.02
N LYS A 110 -0.28 0.79 17.27
CA LYS A 110 -1.12 1.86 17.84
C LYS A 110 -0.34 3.08 18.32
N ALA A 111 0.99 3.02 18.32
CA ALA A 111 1.84 4.04 18.95
C ALA A 111 2.47 5.02 17.94
N ARG A 112 2.02 5.00 16.70
CA ARG A 112 2.60 5.82 15.62
C ARG A 112 2.47 7.33 15.85
N HIS A 113 3.45 8.06 15.35
CA HIS A 113 3.58 9.51 15.53
C HIS A 113 2.72 10.37 14.59
N GLU A 114 2.08 9.77 13.59
CA GLU A 114 1.16 10.45 12.67
C GLU A 114 -0.17 10.88 13.32
N ARG A 115 -0.45 10.44 14.55
CA ARG A 115 -1.69 10.66 15.26
C ARG A 115 -2.19 12.10 15.29
N PRO A 116 -1.35 13.13 15.54
CA PRO A 116 -1.84 14.51 15.60
C PRO A 116 -2.49 14.98 14.29
N LEU A 117 -1.92 14.56 13.14
CA LEU A 117 -2.46 14.91 11.82
C LEU A 117 -3.75 14.13 11.53
N LEU A 118 -3.79 12.84 11.87
CA LEU A 118 -5.01 12.02 11.70
C LEU A 118 -6.15 12.56 12.56
N GLN A 119 -5.88 12.96 13.81
CA GLN A 119 -6.86 13.59 14.66
C GLN A 119 -7.37 14.91 14.06
N ALA A 120 -6.48 15.72 13.49
CA ALA A 120 -6.87 16.97 12.85
C ALA A 120 -7.80 16.76 11.63
N PHE A 121 -7.68 15.66 10.91
CA PHE A 121 -8.62 15.26 9.84
C PHE A 121 -9.99 14.88 10.41
N LEU A 122 -10.01 14.06 11.47
CA LEU A 122 -11.24 13.65 12.13
C LEU A 122 -11.98 14.84 12.76
N ASP A 123 -11.27 15.80 13.34
CA ASP A 123 -11.83 17.04 13.91
C ASP A 123 -12.47 17.94 12.84
N ARG A 124 -12.06 17.80 11.56
CA ARG A 124 -12.67 18.46 10.40
C ARG A 124 -13.91 17.73 9.87
N GLY A 125 -14.28 16.60 10.47
CA GLY A 125 -15.38 15.77 10.00
C GLY A 125 -15.02 14.92 8.78
N TRP A 126 -13.74 14.71 8.48
CA TRP A 126 -13.27 13.81 7.42
C TRP A 126 -12.97 12.42 7.99
N ALA A 127 -13.50 11.39 7.35
CA ALA A 127 -13.10 10.02 7.67
C ALA A 127 -11.67 9.75 7.18
N VAL A 128 -10.93 8.91 7.89
CA VAL A 128 -9.57 8.52 7.50
C VAL A 128 -9.55 7.05 7.14
N VAL A 129 -8.95 6.71 6.00
CA VAL A 129 -8.55 5.35 5.67
C VAL A 129 -7.03 5.31 5.56
N ALA A 130 -6.39 4.27 6.13
CA ALA A 130 -4.93 4.16 6.12
C ALA A 130 -4.53 2.71 5.83
N PRO A 131 -3.96 2.43 4.63
CA PRO A 131 -3.52 1.08 4.27
C PRO A 131 -2.31 0.66 5.11
N ASP A 132 -2.20 -0.63 5.39
CA ASP A 132 -0.94 -1.21 5.91
C ASP A 132 0.12 -1.35 4.81
N TYR A 133 -0.25 -1.21 3.54
CA TYR A 133 0.46 -1.69 2.35
C TYR A 133 0.62 -3.21 2.31
N LEU A 134 1.03 -3.74 1.14
CA LEU A 134 1.27 -5.18 1.01
C LEU A 134 2.40 -5.64 1.92
N GLY A 135 2.25 -6.79 2.52
CA GLY A 135 3.29 -7.41 3.33
C GLY A 135 3.31 -6.97 4.80
N LEU A 136 2.65 -5.87 5.18
CA LEU A 136 2.74 -5.30 6.53
C LEU A 136 1.62 -5.76 7.47
N SER A 137 0.53 -6.29 6.95
CA SER A 137 -0.60 -6.79 7.75
C SER A 137 -0.30 -8.15 8.39
N PRO A 138 -0.87 -8.45 9.57
CA PRO A 138 -0.75 -9.77 10.18
C PRO A 138 -1.21 -10.89 9.24
N GLY A 139 -0.44 -11.97 9.19
CA GLY A 139 -0.76 -13.12 8.33
C GLY A 139 -0.39 -12.96 6.87
N SER A 140 0.25 -11.85 6.49
CA SER A 140 0.82 -11.71 5.16
C SER A 140 1.97 -12.71 4.96
N ASP A 141 1.98 -13.34 3.79
CA ASP A 141 3.01 -14.29 3.34
C ASP A 141 4.02 -13.67 2.36
N THR A 142 3.88 -12.38 2.09
CA THR A 142 4.74 -11.63 1.18
C THR A 142 5.58 -10.59 1.93
N VAL A 143 6.78 -10.33 1.44
CA VAL A 143 7.61 -9.20 1.90
C VAL A 143 7.01 -7.91 1.37
N HIS A 144 7.00 -6.86 2.20
CA HIS A 144 6.55 -5.53 1.75
C HIS A 144 7.38 -5.06 0.55
N PRO A 145 6.73 -4.75 -0.58
CA PRO A 145 7.40 -4.17 -1.74
C PRO A 145 7.68 -2.68 -1.51
N TYR A 146 8.61 -2.40 -0.60
CA TYR A 146 8.94 -1.08 -0.10
C TYR A 146 9.33 -0.12 -1.24
N LEU A 147 8.64 1.01 -1.36
CA LEU A 147 8.74 2.01 -2.44
C LEU A 147 8.38 1.46 -3.84
N HIS A 148 7.55 0.42 -3.94
CA HIS A 148 7.01 0.02 -5.22
C HIS A 148 5.79 0.88 -5.55
N THR A 149 6.00 1.90 -6.36
CA THR A 149 5.02 2.97 -6.67
C THR A 149 3.62 2.43 -6.96
N ARG A 150 3.51 1.37 -7.78
CA ARG A 150 2.21 0.83 -8.18
C ARG A 150 1.47 0.13 -7.04
N THR A 151 2.15 -0.73 -6.27
CA THR A 151 1.46 -1.51 -5.21
C THR A 151 1.07 -0.65 -4.01
N GLU A 152 1.83 0.40 -3.71
CA GLU A 152 1.43 1.38 -2.70
C GLU A 152 0.18 2.13 -3.14
N ALA A 153 0.17 2.62 -4.38
CA ALA A 153 -0.97 3.32 -4.95
C ALA A 153 -2.25 2.46 -5.02
N THR A 154 -2.14 1.22 -5.53
CA THR A 154 -3.32 0.33 -5.63
C THR A 154 -3.83 -0.09 -4.27
N ALA A 155 -2.95 -0.34 -3.28
CA ALA A 155 -3.37 -0.65 -1.91
C ALA A 155 -4.19 0.50 -1.30
N THR A 156 -3.78 1.75 -1.52
CA THR A 156 -4.49 2.94 -1.04
C THR A 156 -5.86 3.09 -1.70
N ILE A 157 -5.92 3.04 -3.04
CA ILE A 157 -7.17 3.23 -3.79
C ILE A 157 -8.17 2.12 -3.49
N ASP A 158 -7.70 0.87 -3.41
CA ASP A 158 -8.54 -0.29 -3.15
C ASP A 158 -9.07 -0.32 -1.71
N LEU A 159 -8.32 0.23 -0.75
CA LEU A 159 -8.84 0.45 0.60
C LEU A 159 -9.98 1.47 0.62
N VAL A 160 -9.89 2.57 -0.14
CA VAL A 160 -11.00 3.53 -0.26
C VAL A 160 -12.27 2.84 -0.79
N ARG A 161 -12.14 2.00 -1.83
CA ARG A 161 -13.26 1.18 -2.36
C ARG A 161 -13.86 0.29 -1.30
N ALA A 162 -13.02 -0.49 -0.62
CA ALA A 162 -13.45 -1.45 0.39
C ALA A 162 -14.07 -0.78 1.62
N ALA A 163 -13.49 0.33 2.08
CA ALA A 163 -14.00 1.11 3.20
C ALA A 163 -15.41 1.66 2.88
N ARG A 164 -15.64 2.18 1.67
CA ARG A 164 -16.98 2.64 1.25
C ARG A 164 -17.99 1.49 1.12
N ALA A 165 -17.55 0.29 0.76
CA ALA A 165 -18.40 -0.88 0.76
C ALA A 165 -18.74 -1.35 2.19
N ALA A 166 -17.83 -1.16 3.15
CA ALA A 166 -18.00 -1.52 4.55
C ALA A 166 -18.82 -0.49 5.33
N GLU A 167 -18.66 0.82 5.01
CA GLU A 167 -19.26 1.95 5.72
C GLU A 167 -19.98 2.88 4.73
N PRO A 168 -21.30 2.70 4.55
CA PRO A 168 -22.10 3.49 3.60
C PRO A 168 -22.18 4.99 3.89
N SER A 169 -21.78 5.43 5.10
CA SER A 169 -21.73 6.86 5.44
C SER A 169 -20.51 7.58 4.84
N LEU A 170 -19.62 6.89 4.13
CA LEU A 170 -18.49 7.51 3.43
C LEU A 170 -18.91 8.06 2.07
N ALA A 171 -18.60 9.32 1.83
CA ALA A 171 -18.77 9.97 0.53
C ALA A 171 -17.86 9.32 -0.56
N PRO A 172 -18.19 9.45 -1.85
CA PRO A 172 -17.27 9.10 -2.94
C PRO A 172 -16.06 10.04 -3.04
N THR A 173 -16.18 11.26 -2.48
CA THR A 173 -15.20 12.34 -2.53
C THR A 173 -14.04 12.04 -1.60
N TRP A 174 -12.81 12.05 -2.14
CA TRP A 174 -11.62 11.73 -1.36
C TRP A 174 -10.35 12.42 -1.87
N ALA A 175 -9.38 12.53 -0.97
CA ALA A 175 -8.03 13.02 -1.25
C ALA A 175 -7.01 12.10 -0.60
N VAL A 176 -5.76 12.14 -1.08
CA VAL A 176 -4.64 11.39 -0.47
C VAL A 176 -3.64 12.34 0.15
N VAL A 177 -3.17 11.99 1.34
CA VAL A 177 -2.10 12.68 2.07
C VAL A 177 -1.11 11.64 2.55
N GLY A 178 0.19 11.86 2.37
CA GLY A 178 1.19 10.94 2.89
C GLY A 178 2.54 11.59 3.17
N GLY A 179 3.34 10.94 4.02
CA GLY A 179 4.64 11.45 4.44
C GLY A 179 5.78 10.44 4.21
N SER A 180 6.97 10.92 3.79
CA SER A 180 8.14 10.07 3.54
C SER A 180 7.86 8.99 2.48
N GLN A 181 7.97 7.68 2.80
CA GLN A 181 7.44 6.59 1.98
C GLN A 181 5.98 6.87 1.59
N GLY A 182 5.16 7.31 2.53
CA GLY A 182 3.76 7.66 2.26
C GLY A 182 3.61 8.84 1.31
N GLY A 183 4.56 9.78 1.30
CA GLY A 183 4.61 10.86 0.30
C GLY A 183 4.89 10.33 -1.11
N HIS A 184 5.76 9.32 -1.23
CA HIS A 184 5.99 8.57 -2.46
C HIS A 184 4.70 7.84 -2.90
N ALA A 185 4.07 7.12 -1.97
CA ALA A 185 2.80 6.41 -2.21
C ALA A 185 1.68 7.35 -2.64
N ALA A 186 1.53 8.50 -1.97
CA ALA A 186 0.52 9.51 -2.29
C ALA A 186 0.71 10.08 -3.71
N LEU A 187 1.94 10.33 -4.13
CA LEU A 187 2.22 10.75 -5.52
C LEU A 187 1.86 9.65 -6.52
N GLY A 188 2.20 8.40 -6.27
CA GLY A 188 1.77 7.25 -7.08
C GLY A 188 0.25 7.13 -7.14
N THR A 189 -0.42 7.27 -5.99
CA THR A 189 -1.89 7.24 -5.85
C THR A 189 -2.54 8.36 -6.66
N GLY A 190 -2.06 9.60 -6.50
CA GLY A 190 -2.61 10.75 -7.22
C GLY A 190 -2.45 10.68 -8.75
N ASN A 191 -1.41 10.00 -9.20
CA ASN A 191 -1.21 9.74 -10.62
C ASN A 191 -2.16 8.68 -11.18
N LEU A 192 -2.47 7.65 -10.38
CA LEU A 192 -3.21 6.48 -10.81
C LEU A 192 -4.73 6.59 -10.61
N ALA A 193 -5.18 7.35 -9.62
CA ALA A 193 -6.55 7.31 -9.08
C ALA A 193 -7.64 7.48 -10.13
N ASP A 194 -7.55 8.51 -10.96
CA ASP A 194 -8.58 8.84 -11.97
C ASP A 194 -8.75 7.74 -13.03
N ASP A 195 -7.68 7.02 -13.38
CA ASP A 195 -7.72 5.96 -14.39
C ASP A 195 -8.05 4.59 -13.78
N TYR A 196 -7.60 4.34 -12.55
CA TYR A 196 -7.78 3.05 -11.87
C TYR A 196 -9.13 2.94 -11.15
N ALA A 197 -9.65 4.05 -10.64
CA ALA A 197 -10.89 4.11 -9.87
C ALA A 197 -11.83 5.27 -10.34
N PRO A 198 -12.24 5.31 -11.62
CA PRO A 198 -13.05 6.41 -12.16
C PRO A 198 -14.43 6.51 -11.50
N GLU A 199 -14.86 5.53 -10.74
CA GLU A 199 -16.11 5.55 -9.97
C GLU A 199 -15.97 6.29 -8.63
N LEU A 200 -14.74 6.62 -8.19
CA LEU A 200 -14.45 7.43 -7.02
C LEU A 200 -14.19 8.88 -7.43
N ASP A 201 -14.60 9.81 -6.59
CA ASP A 201 -14.43 11.24 -6.83
C ASP A 201 -13.10 11.72 -6.19
N PHE A 202 -12.00 11.42 -6.86
CA PHE A 202 -10.67 11.83 -6.41
C PHE A 202 -10.44 13.33 -6.61
N ARG A 203 -9.89 14.01 -5.58
CA ARG A 203 -9.80 15.48 -5.56
C ARG A 203 -8.38 16.03 -5.48
N GLY A 204 -7.41 15.27 -5.04
CA GLY A 204 -6.02 15.74 -5.05
C GLY A 204 -5.08 15.05 -4.08
N THR A 205 -3.82 15.48 -4.14
CA THR A 205 -2.67 14.84 -3.50
C THR A 205 -1.89 15.82 -2.64
N VAL A 206 -1.51 15.37 -1.43
CA VAL A 206 -0.50 16.05 -0.59
C VAL A 206 0.62 15.08 -0.30
N ALA A 207 1.87 15.46 -0.60
CA ALA A 207 3.06 14.68 -0.31
C ALA A 207 4.03 15.47 0.59
N LEU A 208 4.32 14.91 1.78
CA LEU A 208 5.21 15.50 2.78
C LEU A 208 6.56 14.81 2.70
N ALA A 209 7.63 15.54 2.41
CA ALA A 209 8.99 15.03 2.25
C ALA A 209 9.06 13.71 1.46
N PRO A 210 8.48 13.65 0.22
CA PRO A 210 8.33 12.40 -0.51
C PRO A 210 9.67 11.80 -0.89
N GLU A 211 9.82 10.49 -0.71
CA GLU A 211 10.95 9.74 -1.23
C GLU A 211 10.87 9.67 -2.76
N SER A 212 11.74 10.42 -3.43
CA SER A 212 11.75 10.53 -4.89
C SER A 212 13.17 10.64 -5.45
N ASN A 213 13.36 10.25 -6.71
CA ASN A 213 14.64 10.29 -7.41
C ASN A 213 15.78 9.47 -6.75
N TYR A 214 15.47 8.60 -5.77
CA TYR A 214 16.46 7.70 -5.19
C TYR A 214 17.04 6.73 -6.21
N GLU A 215 16.26 6.28 -7.17
CA GLU A 215 16.70 5.39 -8.25
C GLU A 215 17.88 5.94 -9.05
N GLN A 216 17.98 7.26 -9.18
CA GLN A 216 19.09 7.92 -9.86
C GLN A 216 20.41 7.86 -9.08
N ILE A 217 20.33 7.81 -7.76
CA ILE A 217 21.49 7.68 -6.87
C ILE A 217 21.83 6.19 -6.71
N LEU A 218 20.85 5.36 -6.40
CA LEU A 218 21.03 3.95 -6.11
C LEU A 218 21.69 3.20 -7.25
N THR A 219 21.33 3.51 -8.50
CA THR A 219 21.94 2.86 -9.69
C THR A 219 23.41 3.19 -9.89
N ARG A 220 23.99 4.13 -9.13
CA ARG A 220 25.42 4.47 -9.14
C ARG A 220 26.21 3.81 -8.02
N LEU A 221 25.54 3.09 -7.13
CA LEU A 221 26.19 2.42 -6.01
C LEU A 221 26.93 1.16 -6.48
N ASP A 222 28.09 0.93 -5.89
CA ASP A 222 28.93 -0.24 -6.15
C ASP A 222 29.69 -0.68 -4.86
N PRO A 223 30.37 -1.84 -4.90
CA PRO A 223 31.10 -2.34 -3.72
C PRO A 223 32.23 -1.43 -3.21
N THR A 224 32.67 -0.47 -4.01
CA THR A 224 33.80 0.43 -3.64
C THR A 224 33.36 1.68 -2.90
N ILE A 225 32.04 1.90 -2.74
CA ILE A 225 31.50 3.03 -1.97
C ILE A 225 32.05 2.97 -0.55
N PRO A 226 32.79 4.00 -0.11
CA PRO A 226 33.35 4.04 1.22
C PRO A 226 32.26 4.11 2.30
N ASN A 227 32.62 3.65 3.50
CA ASN A 227 31.77 3.87 4.66
C ASN A 227 31.74 5.37 4.98
N LEU A 228 30.58 6.01 4.77
CA LEU A 228 30.35 7.42 5.02
C LEU A 228 29.22 7.55 6.05
N PRO A 229 29.49 8.07 7.26
CA PRO A 229 28.47 8.19 8.32
C PRO A 229 27.18 8.90 7.88
N VAL A 230 27.28 9.81 6.92
CA VAL A 230 26.12 10.54 6.38
C VAL A 230 25.12 9.62 5.64
N VAL A 231 25.57 8.47 5.13
CA VAL A 231 24.73 7.51 4.40
C VAL A 231 24.40 6.25 5.22
N ASP A 232 24.91 6.14 6.45
CA ASP A 232 24.66 4.95 7.30
C ASP A 232 23.17 4.72 7.55
N ARG A 233 22.39 5.81 7.69
CA ARG A 233 20.93 5.75 7.86
C ARG A 233 20.19 5.20 6.64
N LEU A 234 20.80 5.23 5.46
CA LEU A 234 20.20 4.74 4.22
C LEU A 234 20.42 3.25 4.01
N VAL A 235 21.27 2.60 4.81
CA VAL A 235 21.59 1.17 4.63
C VAL A 235 20.38 0.28 4.84
N GLY A 236 19.58 0.54 5.89
CA GLY A 236 18.33 -0.19 6.16
C GLY A 236 17.29 0.01 5.05
N PRO A 237 16.90 1.25 4.71
CA PRO A 237 16.03 1.53 3.58
C PRO A 237 16.53 0.92 2.25
N PHE A 238 17.81 1.04 1.93
CA PHE A 238 18.39 0.43 0.73
C PHE A 238 18.26 -1.11 0.73
N ALA A 239 18.56 -1.76 1.85
CA ALA A 239 18.34 -3.20 1.99
C ALA A 239 16.85 -3.56 1.87
N GLY A 240 15.94 -2.71 2.36
CA GLY A 240 14.51 -2.84 2.21
C GLY A 240 14.04 -2.77 0.74
N MET A 241 14.54 -1.81 -0.03
CA MET A 241 14.26 -1.72 -1.48
C MET A 241 14.74 -2.99 -2.21
N LEU A 242 15.92 -3.51 -1.88
CA LEU A 242 16.43 -4.76 -2.48
C LEU A 242 15.61 -5.98 -2.04
N ALA A 243 15.13 -6.03 -0.79
CA ALA A 243 14.23 -7.09 -0.34
C ALA A 243 12.89 -7.06 -1.10
N GLY A 244 12.30 -5.88 -1.24
CA GLY A 244 11.07 -5.66 -2.00
C GLY A 244 11.24 -5.99 -3.49
N LEU A 245 12.31 -5.51 -4.13
CA LEU A 245 12.63 -5.85 -5.52
C LEU A 245 12.80 -7.37 -5.71
N ARG A 246 13.53 -8.03 -4.81
CA ARG A 246 13.71 -9.49 -4.83
C ARG A 246 12.39 -10.25 -4.77
N ALA A 247 11.45 -9.76 -3.96
CA ALA A 247 10.13 -10.37 -3.82
C ALA A 247 9.23 -10.12 -5.04
N THR A 248 9.34 -8.97 -5.70
CA THR A 248 8.50 -8.57 -6.83
C THR A 248 9.05 -9.01 -8.19
N ARG A 249 10.37 -9.21 -8.31
CA ARG A 249 11.08 -9.57 -9.55
C ARG A 249 11.88 -10.86 -9.38
N PRO A 250 11.19 -12.02 -9.22
CA PRO A 250 11.86 -13.32 -9.08
C PRO A 250 12.61 -13.75 -10.36
N ASP A 251 12.41 -13.05 -11.46
CA ASP A 251 13.14 -13.21 -12.71
C ASP A 251 14.56 -12.60 -12.67
N LEU A 252 14.85 -11.74 -11.68
CA LEU A 252 16.15 -11.10 -11.49
C LEU A 252 16.96 -11.79 -10.39
N ASP A 253 18.26 -11.95 -10.62
CA ASP A 253 19.18 -12.47 -9.60
C ASP A 253 19.65 -11.37 -8.64
N VAL A 254 18.70 -10.85 -7.81
CA VAL A 254 19.02 -9.86 -6.77
C VAL A 254 20.03 -10.44 -5.75
N ASN A 255 19.98 -11.74 -5.47
CA ASN A 255 20.94 -12.38 -4.57
C ASN A 255 22.37 -12.39 -5.15
N GLY A 256 22.51 -12.46 -6.47
CA GLY A 256 23.82 -12.34 -7.16
C GLY A 256 24.41 -10.94 -7.14
N LEU A 257 23.59 -9.90 -6.89
CA LEU A 257 24.05 -8.54 -6.62
C LEU A 257 24.70 -8.43 -5.23
N LEU A 258 24.23 -9.23 -4.27
CA LEU A 258 24.56 -9.08 -2.85
C LEU A 258 25.82 -9.86 -2.45
N SER A 259 26.64 -9.27 -1.61
CA SER A 259 27.68 -9.97 -0.86
C SER A 259 27.06 -10.99 0.13
N ALA A 260 27.86 -11.82 0.79
CA ALA A 260 27.37 -12.67 1.88
C ALA A 260 26.71 -11.82 2.99
N ARG A 261 27.37 -10.72 3.39
CA ARG A 261 26.84 -9.79 4.39
C ARG A 261 25.56 -9.10 3.90
N GLY A 262 25.52 -8.72 2.61
CA GLY A 262 24.33 -8.11 2.01
C GLY A 262 23.11 -9.01 2.08
N ARG A 263 23.27 -10.32 1.81
CA ARG A 263 22.15 -11.28 1.94
C ARG A 263 21.64 -11.40 3.38
N GLU A 264 22.55 -11.50 4.35
CA GLU A 264 22.18 -11.53 5.77
C GLU A 264 21.37 -10.30 6.19
N VAL A 265 21.82 -9.09 5.79
CA VAL A 265 21.13 -7.83 6.12
C VAL A 265 19.78 -7.73 5.41
N VAL A 266 19.72 -8.03 4.12
CA VAL A 266 18.46 -8.00 3.34
C VAL A 266 17.44 -9.00 3.89
N ASP A 267 17.87 -10.20 4.30
CA ASP A 267 16.99 -11.21 4.91
C ASP A 267 16.48 -10.76 6.29
N ALA A 268 17.34 -10.12 7.09
CA ALA A 268 16.95 -9.60 8.41
C ALA A 268 15.94 -8.42 8.25
N ILE A 269 16.22 -7.47 7.34
CA ILE A 269 15.36 -6.32 7.07
C ILE A 269 14.00 -6.76 6.53
N ALA A 270 13.94 -7.80 5.69
CA ALA A 270 12.70 -8.31 5.09
C ALA A 270 11.62 -8.72 6.12
N THR A 271 12.00 -8.91 7.38
CA THR A 271 11.09 -9.31 8.47
C THR A 271 11.05 -8.33 9.64
N SER A 272 11.79 -7.21 9.55
CA SER A 272 11.96 -6.24 10.63
C SER A 272 10.98 -5.08 10.51
N CYS A 273 10.55 -4.54 11.64
CA CYS A 273 9.97 -3.20 11.70
C CYS A 273 11.07 -2.14 11.76
N VAL A 274 10.74 -0.90 11.43
CA VAL A 274 11.72 0.19 11.23
C VAL A 274 12.61 0.42 12.46
N ASP A 275 12.06 0.28 13.67
CA ASP A 275 12.81 0.45 14.93
C ASP A 275 13.94 -0.60 15.10
N ASP A 276 13.87 -1.69 14.38
CA ASP A 276 14.86 -2.77 14.40
C ASP A 276 15.90 -2.69 13.28
N PHE A 277 15.80 -1.72 12.36
CA PHE A 277 16.66 -1.61 11.18
C PHE A 277 18.13 -1.47 11.56
N ASP A 278 18.47 -0.61 12.52
CA ASP A 278 19.86 -0.43 12.96
C ASP A 278 20.47 -1.74 13.49
N ARG A 279 19.68 -2.52 14.24
CA ARG A 279 20.08 -3.84 14.74
C ARG A 279 20.27 -4.83 13.59
N ALA A 280 19.37 -4.85 12.63
CA ALA A 280 19.42 -5.75 11.46
C ALA A 280 20.61 -5.41 10.55
N VAL A 281 20.90 -4.13 10.34
CA VAL A 281 22.05 -3.64 9.58
C VAL A 281 23.36 -4.00 10.28
N GLY A 282 23.43 -3.90 11.62
CA GLY A 282 24.58 -4.30 12.42
C GLY A 282 25.88 -3.60 12.00
N GLY A 283 25.80 -2.29 11.67
CA GLY A 283 26.96 -1.48 11.28
C GLY A 283 27.53 -1.76 9.88
N ALA A 284 26.81 -2.51 9.03
CA ALA A 284 27.23 -2.70 7.65
C ALA A 284 27.10 -1.38 6.86
N SER A 285 28.05 -1.11 5.95
CA SER A 285 27.94 0.00 5.00
C SER A 285 27.24 -0.43 3.70
N ILE A 286 26.77 0.52 2.90
CA ILE A 286 26.15 0.24 1.59
C ILE A 286 27.09 -0.61 0.70
N GLY A 287 28.37 -0.22 0.59
CA GLY A 287 29.34 -0.96 -0.22
C GLY A 287 29.56 -2.40 0.28
N ALA A 288 29.48 -2.62 1.60
CA ALA A 288 29.62 -3.97 2.18
C ALA A 288 28.45 -4.89 1.84
N LEU A 289 27.27 -4.36 1.49
CA LEU A 289 26.13 -5.16 1.05
C LEU A 289 26.28 -5.68 -0.37
N LEU A 290 27.11 -5.06 -1.19
CA LEU A 290 27.18 -5.29 -2.63
C LEU A 290 28.35 -6.22 -3.00
N ALA A 291 28.12 -7.13 -3.94
CA ALA A 291 29.16 -7.92 -4.65
C ALA A 291 29.42 -7.36 -6.06
N LYS A 292 28.48 -6.61 -6.63
CA LYS A 292 28.51 -6.02 -7.96
C LYS A 292 27.91 -4.60 -7.91
N PRO A 293 28.19 -3.75 -8.93
CA PRO A 293 27.47 -2.49 -9.10
C PRO A 293 25.96 -2.71 -9.23
N VAL A 294 25.15 -1.83 -8.62
CA VAL A 294 23.67 -1.91 -8.67
C VAL A 294 23.13 -1.83 -10.10
N ALA A 295 23.83 -1.14 -11.00
CA ALA A 295 23.48 -1.08 -12.42
C ALA A 295 23.69 -2.40 -13.19
N ALA A 296 24.33 -3.43 -12.57
CA ALA A 296 24.60 -4.69 -13.23
C ALA A 296 23.34 -5.53 -13.45
N ASP A 297 23.40 -6.40 -14.45
CA ASP A 297 22.44 -7.49 -14.71
C ASP A 297 20.96 -7.03 -14.80
N GLY A 298 20.71 -5.78 -15.26
CA GLY A 298 19.37 -5.21 -15.41
C GLY A 298 18.72 -4.71 -14.09
N ILE A 299 19.38 -4.87 -12.95
CA ILE A 299 18.82 -4.50 -11.64
C ILE A 299 18.61 -2.99 -11.54
N GLY A 300 19.53 -2.18 -12.04
CA GLY A 300 19.38 -0.72 -12.03
C GLY A 300 18.19 -0.22 -12.86
N GLU A 301 17.86 -0.87 -13.96
CA GLU A 301 16.66 -0.57 -14.76
C GLU A 301 15.41 -0.99 -14.00
N ALA A 302 15.41 -2.20 -13.47
CA ALA A 302 14.30 -2.70 -12.66
C ALA A 302 14.01 -1.85 -11.42
N LEU A 303 15.03 -1.33 -10.73
CA LEU A 303 14.85 -0.38 -9.62
C LEU A 303 14.21 0.92 -10.08
N ARG A 304 14.59 1.45 -11.25
CA ARG A 304 13.94 2.63 -11.81
C ARG A 304 12.45 2.39 -12.07
N ASP A 305 12.12 1.31 -12.77
CA ASP A 305 10.72 0.96 -13.08
C ASP A 305 9.90 0.69 -11.81
N TYR A 306 10.55 0.19 -10.78
CA TYR A 306 9.95 -0.17 -9.50
C TYR A 306 9.50 1.04 -8.70
N MET A 307 10.35 2.09 -8.61
CA MET A 307 10.18 3.16 -7.62
C MET A 307 10.08 4.57 -8.21
N VAL A 308 10.09 4.73 -9.53
CA VAL A 308 9.99 6.06 -10.11
C VAL A 308 8.66 6.73 -9.78
N VAL A 309 8.74 7.95 -9.24
CA VAL A 309 7.56 8.80 -9.09
C VAL A 309 7.16 9.37 -10.45
N PRO A 310 5.91 9.17 -10.90
CA PRO A 310 5.44 9.75 -12.17
C PRO A 310 5.54 11.27 -12.15
N THR A 311 5.90 11.85 -13.30
CA THR A 311 6.01 13.31 -13.45
C THR A 311 4.95 13.93 -14.35
N VAL A 312 4.10 13.07 -14.96
CA VAL A 312 2.97 13.41 -15.84
C VAL A 312 1.73 12.64 -15.42
N GLY A 313 0.56 13.01 -15.93
CA GLY A 313 -0.69 12.26 -15.74
C GLY A 313 -1.52 12.68 -14.54
N TYR A 314 -1.06 13.63 -13.72
CA TYR A 314 -1.87 14.20 -12.64
C TYR A 314 -2.97 15.08 -13.21
N ARG A 315 -4.21 14.78 -12.89
CA ARG A 315 -5.39 15.55 -13.32
C ARG A 315 -5.91 16.45 -12.21
N GLN A 316 -5.59 16.11 -10.96
CA GLN A 316 -6.03 16.82 -9.77
C GLN A 316 -4.87 17.61 -9.15
N PRO A 317 -5.15 18.64 -8.32
CA PRO A 317 -4.12 19.43 -7.66
C PRO A 317 -3.15 18.62 -6.83
N VAL A 318 -1.86 19.01 -6.85
CA VAL A 318 -0.79 18.39 -6.08
C VAL A 318 -0.10 19.44 -5.21
N LEU A 319 0.05 19.16 -3.91
CA LEU A 319 0.86 19.91 -2.98
C LEU A 319 2.04 19.05 -2.50
N ILE A 320 3.25 19.56 -2.62
CA ILE A 320 4.45 18.97 -1.99
C ILE A 320 4.95 19.93 -0.90
N ALA A 321 5.13 19.41 0.31
CA ALA A 321 5.76 20.15 1.42
C ALA A 321 7.05 19.45 1.85
N HIS A 322 8.10 20.23 2.19
CA HIS A 322 9.40 19.66 2.56
C HIS A 322 10.15 20.53 3.57
N GLY A 323 10.86 19.87 4.51
CA GLY A 323 11.72 20.52 5.49
C GLY A 323 13.09 20.90 4.90
N ALA A 324 13.53 22.12 5.12
CA ALA A 324 14.82 22.60 4.61
C ALA A 324 16.02 21.90 5.28
N ALA A 325 15.84 21.47 6.53
CA ALA A 325 16.87 20.76 7.30
C ALA A 325 16.70 19.23 7.26
N ASP A 326 15.95 18.70 6.27
CA ASP A 326 15.74 17.26 6.13
C ASP A 326 17.05 16.54 5.78
N THR A 327 17.48 15.64 6.69
CA THR A 327 18.68 14.80 6.54
C THR A 327 18.35 13.33 6.21
N VAL A 328 17.06 12.98 6.12
CA VAL A 328 16.58 11.65 5.75
C VAL A 328 16.28 11.61 4.26
N VAL A 329 15.39 12.50 3.79
CA VAL A 329 15.11 12.70 2.37
C VAL A 329 15.74 14.04 1.94
N PRO A 330 16.89 14.05 1.26
CA PRO A 330 17.55 15.29 0.90
C PRO A 330 16.69 16.19 0.02
N LEU A 331 16.44 17.43 0.45
CA LEU A 331 15.61 18.41 -0.26
C LEU A 331 15.98 18.60 -1.75
N PRO A 332 17.26 18.49 -2.19
CA PRO A 332 17.60 18.56 -3.62
C PRO A 332 16.89 17.51 -4.49
N LEU A 333 16.53 16.34 -3.94
CA LEU A 333 15.79 15.32 -4.68
C LEU A 333 14.35 15.78 -4.97
N THR A 334 13.72 16.45 -4.01
CA THR A 334 12.39 17.06 -4.23
C THR A 334 12.48 18.23 -5.21
N PHE A 335 13.52 19.05 -5.18
CA PHE A 335 13.70 20.09 -6.21
C PHE A 335 13.87 19.50 -7.61
N ALA A 336 14.56 18.35 -7.74
CA ALA A 336 14.67 17.64 -8.99
C ALA A 336 13.28 17.14 -9.46
N LEU A 337 12.48 16.54 -8.56
CA LEU A 337 11.11 16.12 -8.85
C LEU A 337 10.23 17.29 -9.31
N LEU A 338 10.26 18.41 -8.60
CA LEU A 338 9.52 19.63 -8.96
C LEU A 338 9.90 20.15 -10.35
N ALA A 339 11.20 20.16 -10.67
CA ALA A 339 11.69 20.55 -11.98
C ALA A 339 11.20 19.59 -13.09
N GLN A 340 11.24 18.27 -12.83
CA GLN A 340 10.75 17.26 -13.74
C GLN A 340 9.24 17.40 -13.98
N MET A 341 8.43 17.51 -12.93
CA MET A 341 6.97 17.68 -13.01
C MET A 341 6.60 18.97 -13.79
N ARG A 342 7.22 20.09 -13.46
CA ARG A 342 6.97 21.38 -14.14
C ARG A 342 7.39 21.37 -15.61
N SER A 343 8.53 20.76 -15.94
CA SER A 343 9.00 20.62 -17.33
C SER A 343 8.07 19.70 -18.15
N ALA A 344 7.41 18.77 -17.50
CA ALA A 344 6.41 17.87 -18.09
C ALA A 344 5.00 18.47 -18.14
N GLY A 345 4.81 19.71 -17.68
CA GLY A 345 3.53 20.42 -17.69
C GLY A 345 2.61 20.13 -16.49
N THR A 346 3.06 19.35 -15.53
CA THR A 346 2.29 19.09 -14.31
C THR A 346 2.33 20.30 -13.39
N GLN A 347 1.15 20.77 -12.98
CA GLN A 347 1.02 21.84 -11.99
C GLN A 347 1.20 21.26 -10.60
N VAL A 348 2.20 21.78 -9.86
CA VAL A 348 2.50 21.36 -8.51
C VAL A 348 2.78 22.58 -7.63
N GLU A 349 2.05 22.67 -6.52
CA GLU A 349 2.34 23.62 -5.45
C GLU A 349 3.47 23.08 -4.58
N PHE A 350 4.32 23.99 -4.12
CA PHE A 350 5.43 23.63 -3.23
C PHE A 350 5.48 24.57 -2.02
N ALA A 351 5.59 23.96 -0.83
CA ALA A 351 5.78 24.67 0.42
C ALA A 351 7.03 24.15 1.14
N GLN A 352 7.94 25.07 1.50
CA GLN A 352 9.15 24.73 2.24
C GLN A 352 9.06 25.22 3.67
N TYR A 353 9.52 24.37 4.61
CA TYR A 353 9.52 24.64 6.04
C TYR A 353 10.95 24.58 6.61
N PRO A 354 11.25 25.27 7.73
CA PRO A 354 12.62 25.30 8.26
C PRO A 354 13.09 23.98 8.88
N GLY A 355 12.16 23.16 9.37
CA GLY A 355 12.44 21.91 10.09
C GLY A 355 13.05 20.79 9.26
N GLY A 356 13.29 19.66 9.90
CA GLY A 356 13.77 18.42 9.31
C GLY A 356 12.65 17.49 8.88
N HIS A 357 12.99 16.20 8.69
CA HIS A 357 12.08 15.18 8.18
C HIS A 357 10.82 15.01 9.01
N GLU A 358 10.97 14.81 10.32
CA GLU A 358 9.84 14.58 11.24
C GLU A 358 9.03 15.86 11.50
N GLN A 359 9.67 17.04 11.43
CA GLN A 359 9.04 18.32 11.73
C GLN A 359 8.10 18.79 10.61
N VAL A 360 8.34 18.40 9.37
CA VAL A 360 7.54 18.87 8.22
C VAL A 360 6.05 18.57 8.39
N GLY A 361 5.69 17.42 8.97
CA GLY A 361 4.29 17.06 9.22
C GLY A 361 3.58 18.04 10.16
N VAL A 362 4.27 18.49 11.22
CA VAL A 362 3.74 19.45 12.19
C VAL A 362 3.74 20.87 11.62
N GLU A 363 4.86 21.29 11.03
CA GLU A 363 5.03 22.65 10.49
C GLU A 363 4.10 22.94 9.31
N SER A 364 3.78 21.93 8.51
CA SER A 364 2.90 22.06 7.35
C SER A 364 1.42 21.84 7.65
N GLN A 365 1.07 21.39 8.85
CA GLN A 365 -0.30 20.91 9.19
C GLN A 365 -1.39 21.91 8.79
N GLU A 366 -1.23 23.18 9.12
CA GLU A 366 -2.22 24.22 8.79
C GLU A 366 -2.39 24.35 7.26
N ARG A 367 -1.29 24.33 6.50
CA ARG A 367 -1.31 24.39 5.05
C ARG A 367 -1.96 23.13 4.43
N VAL A 368 -1.63 21.96 4.96
CA VAL A 368 -2.22 20.68 4.54
C VAL A 368 -3.72 20.70 4.74
N LEU A 369 -4.17 21.06 5.95
CA LEU A 369 -5.60 21.14 6.27
C LEU A 369 -6.35 22.12 5.37
N ALA A 370 -5.78 23.31 5.13
CA ALA A 370 -6.40 24.30 4.24
C ALA A 370 -6.46 23.84 2.78
N PHE A 371 -5.43 23.13 2.30
CA PHE A 371 -5.41 22.58 0.94
C PHE A 371 -6.46 21.48 0.78
N VAL A 372 -6.49 20.51 1.70
CA VAL A 372 -7.45 19.40 1.69
C VAL A 372 -8.89 19.90 1.83
N ASP A 373 -9.12 20.91 2.68
CA ASP A 373 -10.44 21.54 2.84
C ASP A 373 -10.93 22.13 1.50
N GLY A 374 -10.05 22.83 0.79
CA GLY A 374 -10.35 23.34 -0.56
C GLY A 374 -10.66 22.25 -1.58
N LEU A 375 -10.06 21.06 -1.47
CA LEU A 375 -10.33 19.92 -2.34
C LEU A 375 -11.68 19.25 -2.04
N LEU A 376 -11.98 19.05 -0.75
CA LEU A 376 -13.13 18.25 -0.31
C LEU A 376 -14.45 19.08 -0.22
N SER A 377 -14.34 20.41 -0.25
CA SER A 377 -15.49 21.34 -0.23
C SER A 377 -15.94 21.79 -1.62
N ALA A 378 -15.23 21.42 -2.69
CA ALA A 378 -15.43 21.89 -4.06
C ALA A 378 -16.49 21.10 -4.85
#